data_1c0d4c6d81ccc2d0ada6764ff925349f
#
_entry.id   1c0d4c6d81ccc2d0ada6764ff925349f
#
_cell.length_a   1.000
_cell.length_b   1.000
_cell.length_c   1.000
_cell.angle_alpha   90.00
_cell.angle_beta   90.00
_cell.angle_gamma   90.00
#
_symmetry.space_group_name_H-M   'P 1'
#
loop_
_entity.id
_entity.type
_entity.pdbx_description
1 polymer ?
#
loop_
_entity_poly.entity_id
_entity_poly.type
_entity_poly.pdbx_seq_one_letter_code
_entity_poly.pdbx_strand_id
1 'polypeptide(L)'
;MAEISPADAYQKLLDRAERVGTLETMDNLLFWDQQVMMPPSGTPARSTQRGLVSSLQHEALTGDDVEAWLDTVTDADLDEDQQAVVREVRREHERKAAVDQDLTEEINAVISEANDAWEEAKANDDFDTFAPYLEKLLELKREQANQIDPDKEPFAVMLEEYEPDVGVETAERVLNNLKEALVPLIEEIRESDVDPSGPFVKRGPYDAGTQMELSKDALSFVQCDWDRARLDTSPHPFSYGNRYDMRITTRFHDHSPVDGLDSSLHEYGHASYEMGLDADEFPGPLGQSRSHSIHESQSRFWENHVGRSEAFWEQFLTIIQKHFPRLSDVTAREAYEAANQVYEDNLTRVEADEVTYHLHIVIRFEIERALLNGELEVEEVPEVWNDTYEQYLGIRPENDSEGCLQDIHWSIGRIGTFQGYSLGTVFSAQLQHYLEEDFDTSLEELVRNHRFDEIREWMEERVHRHGKRYPTDELPEAATGERLTTEYFVDRIEQKYADIYGL
;
A
#
# COMPACT_ATOMS: atom_id res chain seq x y z
N MET A 1 33.59 1.69 -30.97
CA MET A 1 33.57 2.50 -29.74
C MET A 1 34.76 2.04 -28.88
N ALA A 2 35.40 2.90 -28.07
CA ALA A 2 36.39 2.41 -27.13
C ALA A 2 35.68 1.50 -26.12
N GLU A 3 36.34 0.41 -25.76
CA GLU A 3 35.82 -0.55 -24.78
C GLU A 3 35.66 0.18 -23.43
N ILE A 4 34.46 0.30 -22.88
CA ILE A 4 34.20 0.95 -21.59
C ILE A 4 34.67 0.02 -20.47
N SER A 5 35.26 0.56 -19.40
CA SER A 5 35.62 -0.28 -18.24
C SER A 5 34.37 -0.64 -17.41
N PRO A 6 34.36 -1.78 -16.68
CA PRO A 6 33.25 -2.13 -15.77
C PRO A 6 32.94 -1.03 -14.74
N ALA A 7 33.96 -0.38 -14.18
CA ALA A 7 33.77 0.72 -13.23
C ALA A 7 33.10 1.95 -13.89
N ASP A 8 33.49 2.32 -15.11
CA ASP A 8 32.85 3.42 -15.84
C ASP A 8 31.43 3.04 -16.27
N ALA A 9 31.18 1.77 -16.65
CA ALA A 9 29.84 1.29 -16.99
C ALA A 9 28.90 1.32 -15.77
N TYR A 10 29.37 0.85 -14.61
CA TYR A 10 28.62 0.94 -13.35
C TYR A 10 28.28 2.40 -13.01
N GLN A 11 29.25 3.33 -13.08
CA GLN A 11 28.97 4.73 -12.77
C GLN A 11 27.90 5.33 -13.70
N LYS A 12 27.89 4.95 -14.97
CA LYS A 12 26.84 5.39 -15.92
C LYS A 12 25.49 4.81 -15.62
N LEU A 13 25.41 3.56 -15.15
CA LEU A 13 24.16 2.93 -14.68
C LEU A 13 23.64 3.68 -13.45
N LEU A 14 24.50 3.96 -12.47
CA LEU A 14 24.14 4.72 -11.27
C LEU A 14 23.65 6.13 -11.63
N ASP A 15 24.42 6.91 -12.44
CA ASP A 15 23.99 8.24 -12.89
C ASP A 15 22.62 8.22 -13.60
N ARG A 16 22.33 7.12 -14.33
CA ARG A 16 21.07 6.93 -15.02
C ARG A 16 19.93 6.64 -14.04
N ALA A 17 20.16 5.76 -13.06
CA ALA A 17 19.21 5.45 -12.01
C ALA A 17 18.89 6.66 -11.13
N GLU A 18 19.89 7.46 -10.75
CA GLU A 18 19.70 8.72 -10.01
C GLU A 18 18.86 9.74 -10.80
N ARG A 19 19.06 9.80 -12.12
CA ARG A 19 18.22 10.63 -12.99
C ARG A 19 16.75 10.16 -12.97
N VAL A 20 16.51 8.84 -13.02
CA VAL A 20 15.17 8.27 -12.95
C VAL A 20 14.53 8.59 -11.62
N GLY A 21 15.23 8.35 -10.50
CA GLY A 21 14.72 8.69 -9.16
C GLY A 21 14.40 10.18 -8.99
N THR A 22 15.23 11.07 -9.56
CA THR A 22 14.93 12.51 -9.57
C THR A 22 13.63 12.82 -10.34
N LEU A 23 13.44 12.22 -11.51
CA LEU A 23 12.22 12.39 -12.31
C LEU A 23 10.98 11.84 -11.59
N GLU A 24 11.14 10.76 -10.85
CA GLU A 24 10.06 10.19 -10.03
C GLU A 24 9.63 11.15 -8.91
N THR A 25 10.58 11.75 -8.19
CA THR A 25 10.24 12.78 -7.18
C THR A 25 9.57 14.01 -7.78
N MET A 26 9.89 14.37 -9.03
CA MET A 26 9.20 15.44 -9.75
C MET A 26 7.75 15.05 -10.10
N ASP A 27 7.50 13.81 -10.56
CA ASP A 27 6.15 13.34 -10.86
C ASP A 27 5.29 13.27 -9.60
N ASN A 28 5.85 12.78 -8.49
CA ASN A 28 5.19 12.76 -7.19
C ASN A 28 4.72 14.15 -6.74
N LEU A 29 5.57 15.18 -6.90
CA LEU A 29 5.20 16.56 -6.59
C LEU A 29 4.10 17.08 -7.54
N LEU A 30 4.19 16.77 -8.84
CA LEU A 30 3.18 17.16 -9.82
C LEU A 30 1.84 16.47 -9.54
N PHE A 31 1.86 15.21 -9.12
CA PHE A 31 0.66 14.46 -8.73
C PHE A 31 0.02 15.08 -7.48
N TRP A 32 0.80 15.31 -6.42
CA TRP A 32 0.29 15.94 -5.20
C TRP A 32 -0.35 17.29 -5.50
N ASP A 33 0.34 18.17 -6.24
CA ASP A 33 -0.20 19.49 -6.59
C ASP A 33 -1.50 19.37 -7.40
N GLN A 34 -1.60 18.37 -8.29
CA GLN A 34 -2.83 18.08 -9.04
C GLN A 34 -4.00 17.74 -8.14
N GLN A 35 -3.77 16.91 -7.11
CA GLN A 35 -4.83 16.43 -6.21
C GLN A 35 -5.24 17.48 -5.16
N VAL A 36 -4.31 18.35 -4.75
CA VAL A 36 -4.49 19.21 -3.56
C VAL A 36 -4.66 20.70 -3.91
N MET A 37 -3.86 21.20 -4.85
CA MET A 37 -3.73 22.66 -5.05
C MET A 37 -4.13 23.14 -6.45
N MET A 38 -4.00 22.28 -7.47
CA MET A 38 -4.19 22.71 -8.86
C MET A 38 -5.65 23.11 -9.16
N PRO A 39 -5.88 24.25 -9.80
CA PRO A 39 -7.21 24.60 -10.31
C PRO A 39 -7.72 23.58 -11.34
N PRO A 40 -9.03 23.25 -11.38
CA PRO A 40 -9.57 22.22 -12.31
C PRO A 40 -9.22 22.43 -13.78
N SER A 41 -9.09 23.68 -14.25
CA SER A 41 -8.68 24.00 -15.62
C SER A 41 -7.22 23.70 -15.94
N GLY A 42 -6.40 23.34 -14.93
CA GLY A 42 -4.98 23.00 -15.09
C GLY A 42 -4.73 21.61 -15.67
N THR A 43 -5.72 20.71 -15.67
CA THR A 43 -5.59 19.30 -16.08
C THR A 43 -4.88 19.09 -17.41
N PRO A 44 -5.18 19.79 -18.53
CA PRO A 44 -4.50 19.55 -19.80
C PRO A 44 -3.00 19.89 -19.74
N ALA A 45 -2.61 20.94 -19.02
CA ALA A 45 -1.21 21.32 -18.86
C ALA A 45 -0.48 20.29 -17.99
N ARG A 46 -1.11 19.83 -16.89
CA ARG A 46 -0.56 18.82 -15.99
C ARG A 46 -0.36 17.47 -16.69
N SER A 47 -1.31 17.02 -17.49
CA SER A 47 -1.16 15.80 -18.29
C SER A 47 0.05 15.90 -19.23
N THR A 48 0.26 17.05 -19.88
CA THR A 48 1.43 17.27 -20.71
C THR A 48 2.75 17.24 -19.92
N GLN A 49 2.77 17.85 -18.72
CA GLN A 49 3.96 17.87 -17.86
C GLN A 49 4.32 16.46 -17.38
N ARG A 50 3.34 15.72 -16.85
CA ARG A 50 3.57 14.34 -16.37
C ARG A 50 3.92 13.40 -17.50
N GLY A 51 3.29 13.52 -18.66
CA GLY A 51 3.64 12.77 -19.86
C GLY A 51 5.09 13.00 -20.30
N LEU A 52 5.59 14.24 -20.22
CA LEU A 52 7.00 14.53 -20.50
C LEU A 52 7.95 13.86 -19.48
N VAL A 53 7.61 13.91 -18.17
CA VAL A 53 8.40 13.24 -17.12
C VAL A 53 8.45 11.74 -17.38
N SER A 54 7.32 11.10 -17.65
CA SER A 54 7.23 9.67 -17.99
C SER A 54 8.07 9.30 -19.23
N SER A 55 8.01 10.12 -20.29
CA SER A 55 8.83 9.91 -21.49
C SER A 55 10.34 9.98 -21.17
N LEU A 56 10.76 10.94 -20.36
CA LEU A 56 12.17 11.07 -19.94
C LEU A 56 12.64 9.92 -19.06
N GLN A 57 11.77 9.37 -18.22
CA GLN A 57 12.07 8.17 -17.43
C GLN A 57 12.22 6.94 -18.34
N HIS A 58 11.29 6.75 -19.27
CA HIS A 58 11.36 5.66 -20.24
C HIS A 58 12.64 5.73 -21.08
N GLU A 59 12.95 6.89 -21.69
CA GLU A 59 14.19 7.11 -22.45
C GLU A 59 15.45 6.84 -21.58
N ALA A 60 15.40 7.18 -20.30
CA ALA A 60 16.52 6.95 -19.39
C ALA A 60 16.76 5.46 -19.13
N LEU A 61 15.72 4.63 -19.08
CA LEU A 61 15.81 3.21 -18.77
C LEU A 61 16.00 2.32 -20.01
N THR A 62 15.43 2.67 -21.17
CA THR A 62 15.40 1.81 -22.36
C THR A 62 16.41 2.17 -23.44
N GLY A 63 17.33 3.10 -23.18
CA GLY A 63 18.37 3.48 -24.14
C GLY A 63 19.33 2.33 -24.47
N ASP A 64 19.72 2.17 -25.75
CA ASP A 64 20.66 1.14 -26.24
C ASP A 64 21.99 1.08 -25.47
N ASP A 65 22.38 2.20 -24.86
CA ASP A 65 23.58 2.32 -24.04
C ASP A 65 23.43 1.63 -22.67
N VAL A 66 22.21 1.53 -22.12
CA VAL A 66 21.93 0.87 -20.83
C VAL A 66 22.20 -0.63 -20.94
N GLU A 67 21.66 -1.29 -21.97
CA GLU A 67 21.93 -2.71 -22.25
C GLU A 67 23.43 -2.99 -22.33
N ALA A 68 24.17 -2.18 -23.12
CA ALA A 68 25.62 -2.36 -23.28
C ALA A 68 26.38 -2.18 -21.96
N TRP A 69 25.95 -1.30 -21.06
CA TRP A 69 26.55 -1.13 -19.74
C TRP A 69 26.22 -2.29 -18.82
N LEU A 70 24.97 -2.77 -18.81
CA LEU A 70 24.53 -3.95 -18.06
C LEU A 70 25.34 -5.19 -18.47
N ASP A 71 25.56 -5.39 -19.77
CA ASP A 71 26.39 -6.48 -20.27
C ASP A 71 27.86 -6.35 -19.79
N THR A 72 28.39 -5.13 -19.80
CA THR A 72 29.78 -4.87 -19.38
C THR A 72 30.03 -5.18 -17.90
N VAL A 73 29.02 -5.00 -17.03
CA VAL A 73 29.14 -5.24 -15.59
C VAL A 73 28.73 -6.65 -15.16
N THR A 74 28.17 -7.47 -16.05
CA THR A 74 27.61 -8.82 -15.71
C THR A 74 28.64 -9.72 -15.01
N ASP A 75 29.88 -9.73 -15.47
CA ASP A 75 30.96 -10.58 -14.91
C ASP A 75 31.98 -9.74 -14.09
N ALA A 76 31.62 -8.51 -13.70
CA ALA A 76 32.53 -7.64 -12.96
C ALA A 76 32.54 -8.00 -11.46
N ASP A 77 33.67 -7.75 -10.80
CA ASP A 77 33.83 -7.89 -9.35
C ASP A 77 33.19 -6.68 -8.63
N LEU A 78 31.89 -6.76 -8.41
CA LEU A 78 31.08 -5.72 -7.77
C LEU A 78 30.84 -6.08 -6.29
N ASP A 79 30.85 -5.07 -5.42
CA ASP A 79 30.40 -5.23 -4.04
C ASP A 79 28.87 -5.43 -3.94
N GLU A 80 28.36 -5.70 -2.73
CA GLU A 80 26.94 -6.02 -2.50
C GLU A 80 26.01 -4.86 -2.89
N ASP A 81 26.37 -3.62 -2.56
CA ASP A 81 25.58 -2.43 -2.90
C ASP A 81 25.57 -2.19 -4.42
N GLN A 82 26.72 -2.35 -5.07
CA GLN A 82 26.82 -2.25 -6.53
C GLN A 82 25.99 -3.34 -7.24
N GLN A 83 26.02 -4.56 -6.73
CA GLN A 83 25.20 -5.66 -7.25
C GLN A 83 23.70 -5.36 -7.11
N ALA A 84 23.27 -4.80 -5.98
CA ALA A 84 21.89 -4.39 -5.76
C ALA A 84 21.46 -3.29 -6.76
N VAL A 85 22.27 -2.24 -6.97
CA VAL A 85 22.00 -1.21 -7.97
C VAL A 85 21.86 -1.82 -9.38
N VAL A 86 22.79 -2.70 -9.77
CA VAL A 86 22.76 -3.35 -11.09
C VAL A 86 21.51 -4.23 -11.22
N ARG A 87 21.14 -4.98 -10.19
CA ARG A 87 19.92 -5.81 -10.16
C ARG A 87 18.67 -4.95 -10.43
N GLU A 88 18.51 -3.85 -9.71
CA GLU A 88 17.33 -2.98 -9.86
C GLU A 88 17.28 -2.31 -11.24
N VAL A 89 18.39 -1.78 -11.72
CA VAL A 89 18.45 -1.16 -13.06
C VAL A 89 18.17 -2.19 -14.16
N ARG A 90 18.73 -3.42 -14.02
CA ARG A 90 18.50 -4.51 -14.97
C ARG A 90 17.03 -4.91 -15.01
N ARG A 91 16.42 -5.12 -13.84
CA ARG A 91 15.00 -5.48 -13.73
C ARG A 91 14.10 -4.44 -14.42
N GLU A 92 14.32 -3.16 -14.13
CA GLU A 92 13.53 -2.08 -14.74
C GLU A 92 13.76 -1.96 -16.25
N HIS A 93 15.02 -2.10 -16.69
CA HIS A 93 15.38 -2.08 -18.10
C HIS A 93 14.72 -3.24 -18.86
N GLU A 94 14.93 -4.48 -18.41
CA GLU A 94 14.44 -5.69 -19.07
C GLU A 94 12.91 -5.68 -19.19
N ARG A 95 12.19 -5.32 -18.12
CA ARG A 95 10.73 -5.25 -18.15
C ARG A 95 10.19 -4.19 -19.12
N LYS A 96 10.83 -3.00 -19.15
CA LYS A 96 10.37 -1.90 -20.02
C LYS A 96 10.82 -2.07 -21.46
N ALA A 97 11.98 -2.66 -21.70
CA ALA A 97 12.48 -2.92 -23.05
C ALA A 97 11.80 -4.11 -23.73
N ALA A 98 11.26 -5.06 -22.95
CA ALA A 98 10.57 -6.23 -23.47
C ALA A 98 9.22 -5.89 -24.13
N VAL A 99 8.57 -4.80 -23.70
CA VAL A 99 7.22 -4.45 -24.16
C VAL A 99 7.28 -3.51 -25.38
N ASP A 100 6.64 -3.90 -26.46
CA ASP A 100 6.53 -3.09 -27.67
C ASP A 100 5.86 -1.74 -27.39
N GLN A 101 6.35 -0.67 -28.02
CA GLN A 101 5.77 0.66 -27.89
C GLN A 101 4.31 0.70 -28.31
N ASP A 102 3.96 0.02 -29.41
CA ASP A 102 2.58 -0.03 -29.94
C ASP A 102 1.63 -0.67 -28.90
N LEU A 103 2.07 -1.73 -28.21
CA LEU A 103 1.30 -2.37 -27.14
C LEU A 103 1.13 -1.42 -25.93
N THR A 104 2.20 -0.73 -25.53
CA THR A 104 2.14 0.27 -24.46
C THR A 104 1.16 1.40 -24.76
N GLU A 105 1.17 1.91 -26.00
CA GLU A 105 0.25 2.96 -26.44
C GLU A 105 -1.21 2.45 -26.46
N GLU A 106 -1.46 1.21 -26.93
CA GLU A 106 -2.79 0.59 -26.89
C GLU A 106 -3.31 0.39 -25.47
N ILE A 107 -2.48 -0.13 -24.56
CA ILE A 107 -2.84 -0.28 -23.12
C ILE A 107 -3.28 1.07 -22.55
N ASN A 108 -2.48 2.13 -22.74
CA ASN A 108 -2.79 3.46 -22.21
C ASN A 108 -4.09 4.05 -22.79
N ALA A 109 -4.35 3.83 -24.09
CA ALA A 109 -5.59 4.26 -24.72
C ALA A 109 -6.81 3.53 -24.11
N VAL A 110 -6.73 2.21 -23.97
CA VAL A 110 -7.81 1.40 -23.39
C VAL A 110 -8.02 1.73 -21.92
N ILE A 111 -6.98 1.99 -21.12
CA ILE A 111 -7.11 2.44 -19.73
C ILE A 111 -7.95 3.72 -19.63
N SER A 112 -7.74 4.70 -20.53
CA SER A 112 -8.52 5.93 -20.51
C SER A 112 -10.01 5.66 -20.77
N GLU A 113 -10.32 4.82 -21.76
CA GLU A 113 -11.70 4.45 -22.11
C GLU A 113 -12.34 3.58 -21.01
N ALA A 114 -11.57 2.65 -20.44
CA ALA A 114 -12.00 1.74 -19.38
C ALA A 114 -12.33 2.50 -18.07
N ASN A 115 -11.58 3.55 -17.75
CA ASN A 115 -11.86 4.36 -16.57
C ASN A 115 -13.17 5.14 -16.72
N ASP A 116 -13.41 5.76 -17.88
CA ASP A 116 -14.67 6.46 -18.16
C ASP A 116 -15.86 5.48 -18.10
N ALA A 117 -15.70 4.28 -18.70
CA ALA A 117 -16.72 3.24 -18.69
C ALA A 117 -16.99 2.69 -17.27
N TRP A 118 -15.95 2.52 -16.45
CA TRP A 118 -16.09 2.10 -15.06
C TRP A 118 -16.83 3.13 -14.21
N GLU A 119 -16.53 4.43 -14.38
CA GLU A 119 -17.27 5.50 -13.69
C GLU A 119 -18.77 5.48 -14.05
N GLU A 120 -19.11 5.27 -15.35
CA GLU A 120 -20.47 5.14 -15.81
C GLU A 120 -21.14 3.86 -15.27
N ALA A 121 -20.47 2.71 -15.36
CA ALA A 121 -20.93 1.43 -14.85
C ALA A 121 -21.25 1.49 -13.35
N LYS A 122 -20.31 2.04 -12.56
CA LYS A 122 -20.47 2.21 -11.12
C LYS A 122 -21.63 3.15 -10.75
N ALA A 123 -21.78 4.26 -11.48
CA ALA A 123 -22.86 5.21 -11.25
C ALA A 123 -24.25 4.66 -11.60
N ASN A 124 -24.33 3.72 -12.53
CA ASN A 124 -25.58 3.11 -13.00
C ASN A 124 -25.82 1.70 -12.45
N ASP A 125 -24.89 1.15 -11.69
CA ASP A 125 -24.97 -0.19 -11.14
C ASP A 125 -25.08 -1.27 -12.24
N ASP A 126 -24.20 -1.21 -13.22
CA ASP A 126 -24.27 -1.97 -14.48
C ASP A 126 -22.87 -2.43 -14.93
N PHE A 127 -22.46 -3.63 -14.47
CA PHE A 127 -21.17 -4.22 -14.83
C PHE A 127 -21.02 -4.47 -16.35
N ASP A 128 -22.11 -4.77 -17.06
CA ASP A 128 -22.07 -5.06 -18.50
C ASP A 128 -21.53 -3.87 -19.31
N THR A 129 -21.66 -2.64 -18.81
CA THR A 129 -21.06 -1.44 -19.42
C THR A 129 -19.53 -1.45 -19.33
N PHE A 130 -18.95 -1.97 -18.25
CA PHE A 130 -17.50 -2.03 -18.05
C PHE A 130 -16.86 -3.33 -18.60
N ALA A 131 -17.58 -4.44 -18.58
CA ALA A 131 -17.09 -5.78 -18.94
C ALA A 131 -16.26 -5.84 -20.25
N PRO A 132 -16.69 -5.24 -21.39
CA PRO A 132 -15.91 -5.30 -22.63
C PRO A 132 -14.54 -4.61 -22.53
N TYR A 133 -14.41 -3.56 -21.72
CA TYR A 133 -13.14 -2.86 -21.49
C TYR A 133 -12.23 -3.65 -20.57
N LEU A 134 -12.77 -4.30 -19.55
CA LEU A 134 -12.03 -5.21 -18.68
C LEU A 134 -11.48 -6.39 -19.48
N GLU A 135 -12.30 -7.03 -20.32
CA GLU A 135 -11.86 -8.13 -21.19
C GLU A 135 -10.70 -7.68 -22.08
N LYS A 136 -10.82 -6.50 -22.72
CA LYS A 136 -9.76 -5.96 -23.58
C LYS A 136 -8.49 -5.65 -22.79
N LEU A 137 -8.59 -5.08 -21.58
CA LEU A 137 -7.44 -4.84 -20.71
C LEU A 137 -6.74 -6.14 -20.32
N LEU A 138 -7.50 -7.18 -19.97
CA LEU A 138 -6.95 -8.50 -19.62
C LEU A 138 -6.23 -9.14 -20.82
N GLU A 139 -6.75 -9.04 -22.03
CA GLU A 139 -6.07 -9.49 -23.25
C GLU A 139 -4.71 -8.80 -23.42
N LEU A 140 -4.69 -7.45 -23.33
CA LEU A 140 -3.46 -6.67 -23.48
C LEU A 140 -2.46 -6.93 -22.36
N LYS A 141 -2.93 -7.12 -21.13
CA LYS A 141 -2.08 -7.47 -19.99
C LYS A 141 -1.48 -8.87 -20.10
N ARG A 142 -2.22 -9.84 -20.65
CA ARG A 142 -1.66 -11.17 -20.99
C ARG A 142 -0.58 -11.05 -22.06
N GLU A 143 -0.80 -10.23 -23.09
CA GLU A 143 0.21 -9.99 -24.12
C GLU A 143 1.44 -9.29 -23.54
N GLN A 144 1.25 -8.27 -22.70
CA GLN A 144 2.33 -7.60 -21.97
C GLN A 144 3.13 -8.60 -21.10
N ALA A 145 2.46 -9.46 -20.36
CA ALA A 145 3.10 -10.48 -19.54
C ALA A 145 3.92 -11.45 -20.39
N ASN A 146 3.37 -11.90 -21.52
CA ASN A 146 4.05 -12.80 -22.44
C ASN A 146 5.28 -12.18 -23.13
N GLN A 147 5.26 -10.88 -23.39
CA GLN A 147 6.45 -10.18 -23.89
C GLN A 147 7.54 -10.03 -22.84
N ILE A 148 7.17 -9.85 -21.55
CA ILE A 148 8.12 -9.73 -20.45
C ILE A 148 8.73 -11.10 -20.09
N ASP A 149 7.91 -12.11 -19.84
CA ASP A 149 8.36 -13.46 -19.48
C ASP A 149 7.34 -14.51 -19.93
N PRO A 150 7.53 -15.12 -21.12
CA PRO A 150 6.61 -16.12 -21.66
C PRO A 150 6.62 -17.47 -20.92
N ASP A 151 7.56 -17.70 -20.03
CA ASP A 151 7.70 -18.96 -19.27
C ASP A 151 6.92 -18.93 -17.95
N LYS A 152 6.47 -17.74 -17.51
CA LYS A 152 5.67 -17.55 -16.29
C LYS A 152 4.18 -17.43 -16.60
N GLU A 153 3.33 -17.77 -15.61
CA GLU A 153 1.91 -17.44 -15.69
C GLU A 153 1.72 -15.91 -15.76
N PRO A 154 0.77 -15.39 -16.54
CA PRO A 154 0.58 -13.95 -16.72
C PRO A 154 0.41 -13.18 -15.41
N PHE A 155 -0.33 -13.75 -14.44
CA PHE A 155 -0.52 -13.13 -13.14
C PHE A 155 0.78 -12.97 -12.35
N ALA A 156 1.69 -13.95 -12.40
CA ALA A 156 2.99 -13.85 -11.74
C ALA A 156 3.83 -12.70 -12.27
N VAL A 157 3.80 -12.49 -13.60
CA VAL A 157 4.51 -11.36 -14.24
C VAL A 157 3.93 -10.02 -13.81
N MET A 158 2.61 -9.90 -13.68
CA MET A 158 1.97 -8.65 -13.22
C MET A 158 2.21 -8.41 -11.73
N LEU A 159 2.18 -9.45 -10.91
CA LEU A 159 2.49 -9.36 -9.47
C LEU A 159 3.90 -8.80 -9.23
N GLU A 160 4.90 -9.24 -10.00
CA GLU A 160 6.28 -8.77 -9.89
C GLU A 160 6.48 -7.28 -10.18
N GLU A 161 5.51 -6.60 -10.77
CA GLU A 161 5.55 -5.14 -10.95
C GLU A 161 5.48 -4.41 -9.59
N TYR A 162 4.70 -4.96 -8.66
CA TYR A 162 4.44 -4.37 -7.34
C TYR A 162 5.25 -5.04 -6.22
N GLU A 163 5.46 -6.35 -6.35
CA GLU A 163 6.13 -7.22 -5.39
C GLU A 163 7.27 -8.00 -6.05
N PRO A 164 8.35 -7.32 -6.48
CA PRO A 164 9.48 -8.01 -7.08
C PRO A 164 10.05 -9.06 -6.12
N ASP A 165 10.36 -10.22 -6.67
CA ASP A 165 11.00 -11.34 -5.99
C ASP A 165 10.13 -12.09 -4.94
N VAL A 166 8.86 -11.71 -4.72
CA VAL A 166 7.98 -12.39 -3.75
C VAL A 166 7.44 -13.72 -4.27
N GLY A 167 6.99 -13.73 -5.53
CA GLY A 167 6.37 -14.88 -6.17
C GLY A 167 4.93 -15.16 -5.72
N VAL A 168 4.14 -15.75 -6.64
CA VAL A 168 2.72 -16.07 -6.41
C VAL A 168 2.53 -17.08 -5.27
N GLU A 169 3.43 -18.07 -5.15
CA GLU A 169 3.36 -19.12 -4.13
C GLU A 169 3.46 -18.55 -2.71
N THR A 170 4.30 -17.53 -2.50
CA THR A 170 4.40 -16.85 -1.20
C THR A 170 3.14 -16.06 -0.89
N ALA A 171 2.63 -15.30 -1.87
CA ALA A 171 1.38 -14.54 -1.72
C ALA A 171 0.19 -15.48 -1.43
N GLU A 172 0.04 -16.54 -2.21
CA GLU A 172 -1.02 -17.55 -2.03
C GLU A 172 -0.96 -18.22 -0.65
N ARG A 173 0.24 -18.62 -0.21
CA ARG A 173 0.44 -19.21 1.13
C ARG A 173 0.00 -18.26 2.24
N VAL A 174 0.44 -17.01 2.18
CA VAL A 174 0.09 -16.00 3.20
C VAL A 174 -1.43 -15.75 3.20
N LEU A 175 -2.02 -15.53 2.03
CA LEU A 175 -3.46 -15.25 1.91
C LEU A 175 -4.33 -16.43 2.34
N ASN A 176 -3.94 -17.66 2.03
CA ASN A 176 -4.65 -18.87 2.49
C ASN A 176 -4.57 -19.00 4.02
N ASN A 177 -3.42 -18.78 4.63
CA ASN A 177 -3.29 -18.81 6.09
C ASN A 177 -4.18 -17.75 6.76
N LEU A 178 -4.25 -16.54 6.21
CA LEU A 178 -5.14 -15.49 6.69
C LEU A 178 -6.60 -15.89 6.56
N LYS A 179 -7.00 -16.44 5.41
CA LYS A 179 -8.37 -16.93 5.19
C LYS A 179 -8.76 -18.01 6.20
N GLU A 180 -7.89 -19.00 6.43
CA GLU A 180 -8.13 -20.09 7.37
C GLU A 180 -8.29 -19.60 8.82
N ALA A 181 -7.56 -18.55 9.20
CA ALA A 181 -7.65 -17.97 10.54
C ALA A 181 -8.84 -17.01 10.71
N LEU A 182 -9.07 -16.13 9.72
CA LEU A 182 -10.01 -15.02 9.88
C LEU A 182 -11.47 -15.37 9.61
N VAL A 183 -11.76 -16.33 8.72
CA VAL A 183 -13.16 -16.74 8.46
C VAL A 183 -13.85 -17.26 9.73
N PRO A 184 -13.26 -18.20 10.50
CA PRO A 184 -13.85 -18.62 11.77
C PRO A 184 -13.95 -17.50 12.81
N LEU A 185 -12.93 -16.64 12.91
CA LEU A 185 -12.92 -15.53 13.85
C LEU A 185 -14.06 -14.54 13.60
N ILE A 186 -14.37 -14.23 12.34
CA ILE A 186 -15.50 -13.37 11.99
C ILE A 186 -16.84 -14.01 12.40
N GLU A 187 -16.98 -15.31 12.23
CA GLU A 187 -18.19 -16.04 12.68
C GLU A 187 -18.34 -15.95 14.20
N GLU A 188 -17.26 -16.16 14.96
CA GLU A 188 -17.28 -16.04 16.44
C GLU A 188 -17.62 -14.61 16.89
N ILE A 189 -17.04 -13.58 16.24
CA ILE A 189 -17.32 -12.18 16.52
C ILE A 189 -18.81 -11.86 16.29
N ARG A 190 -19.41 -12.36 15.21
CA ARG A 190 -20.83 -12.17 14.91
C ARG A 190 -21.77 -12.85 15.92
N GLU A 191 -21.32 -13.93 16.54
CA GLU A 191 -22.09 -14.62 17.59
C GLU A 191 -21.98 -13.92 18.95
N SER A 192 -21.06 -12.94 19.10
CA SER A 192 -20.89 -12.17 20.34
C SER A 192 -22.01 -11.15 20.51
N ASP A 193 -22.44 -10.95 21.77
CA ASP A 193 -23.41 -9.90 22.14
C ASP A 193 -22.76 -8.51 22.33
N VAL A 194 -21.44 -8.37 22.09
CA VAL A 194 -20.69 -7.12 22.31
C VAL A 194 -20.80 -6.19 21.09
N ASP A 195 -21.30 -4.98 21.30
CA ASP A 195 -21.36 -3.91 20.30
C ASP A 195 -20.45 -2.74 20.71
N PRO A 196 -19.21 -2.64 20.16
CA PRO A 196 -18.29 -1.55 20.50
C PRO A 196 -18.58 -0.23 19.76
N SER A 197 -19.53 -0.16 18.83
CA SER A 197 -19.76 0.97 17.91
C SER A 197 -20.21 2.30 18.54
N GLY A 198 -20.49 2.30 19.85
CA GLY A 198 -21.27 3.34 20.50
C GLY A 198 -20.69 4.75 20.65
N PRO A 199 -19.41 4.95 21.02
CA PRO A 199 -18.98 6.24 21.57
C PRO A 199 -18.87 7.37 20.55
N PHE A 200 -18.55 7.12 19.29
CA PHE A 200 -18.29 8.17 18.30
C PHE A 200 -19.50 8.41 17.40
N VAL A 201 -20.04 7.40 16.75
CA VAL A 201 -21.11 7.51 15.73
C VAL A 201 -22.37 8.22 16.27
N LYS A 202 -22.76 7.95 17.52
CA LYS A 202 -23.95 8.57 18.14
C LYS A 202 -23.79 10.04 18.54
N ARG A 203 -22.56 10.58 18.44
CA ARG A 203 -22.19 11.93 18.93
C ARG A 203 -21.75 12.92 17.84
N GLY A 204 -21.88 12.53 16.55
CA GLY A 204 -21.62 13.41 15.42
C GLY A 204 -22.60 14.58 15.31
N PRO A 205 -22.49 15.45 14.32
CA PRO A 205 -21.45 15.44 13.30
C PRO A 205 -20.11 16.05 13.80
N TYR A 206 -19.01 15.62 13.18
CA TYR A 206 -17.64 16.10 13.46
C TYR A 206 -17.19 16.97 12.29
N ASP A 207 -16.91 18.25 12.53
CA ASP A 207 -16.51 19.16 11.46
C ASP A 207 -15.07 18.91 10.98
N ALA A 208 -14.86 19.00 9.67
CA ALA A 208 -13.58 18.69 9.04
C ALA A 208 -12.42 19.60 9.50
N GLY A 209 -12.70 20.87 9.83
CA GLY A 209 -11.67 21.80 10.30
C GLY A 209 -11.11 21.38 11.66
N THR A 210 -11.98 20.97 12.58
CA THR A 210 -11.58 20.45 13.89
C THR A 210 -10.87 19.10 13.76
N GLN A 211 -11.32 18.23 12.86
CA GLN A 211 -10.62 16.97 12.57
C GLN A 211 -9.22 17.19 11.99
N MET A 212 -9.03 18.19 11.12
CA MET A 212 -7.71 18.55 10.60
C MET A 212 -6.73 18.94 11.72
N GLU A 213 -7.18 19.77 12.68
CA GLU A 213 -6.33 20.14 13.82
C GLU A 213 -6.07 18.94 14.74
N LEU A 214 -7.04 18.05 14.92
CA LEU A 214 -6.87 16.80 15.66
C LEU A 214 -5.84 15.88 14.99
N SER A 215 -5.88 15.73 13.67
CA SER A 215 -4.90 14.95 12.91
C SER A 215 -3.48 15.52 13.03
N LYS A 216 -3.32 16.86 13.00
CA LYS A 216 -2.03 17.49 13.27
C LYS A 216 -1.51 17.23 14.68
N ASP A 217 -2.42 17.25 15.67
CA ASP A 217 -2.06 16.90 17.04
C ASP A 217 -1.67 15.42 17.15
N ALA A 218 -2.34 14.51 16.44
CA ALA A 218 -1.98 13.08 16.41
C ALA A 218 -0.60 12.85 15.77
N LEU A 219 -0.33 13.48 14.64
CA LEU A 219 0.99 13.39 14.00
C LEU A 219 2.09 14.03 14.87
N SER A 220 1.77 15.13 15.56
CA SER A 220 2.72 15.73 16.53
C SER A 220 2.92 14.86 17.77
N PHE A 221 1.89 14.12 18.20
CA PHE A 221 1.96 13.18 19.30
C PHE A 221 2.91 12.03 18.99
N VAL A 222 2.87 11.49 17.77
CA VAL A 222 3.82 10.47 17.30
C VAL A 222 5.15 11.08 16.80
N GLN A 223 5.37 12.37 17.06
CA GLN A 223 6.60 13.11 16.77
C GLN A 223 6.95 13.20 15.28
N CYS A 224 5.94 13.44 14.42
CA CYS A 224 6.17 13.74 13.01
C CYS A 224 7.12 14.94 12.83
N ASP A 225 8.08 14.80 11.93
CA ASP A 225 9.02 15.88 11.59
C ASP A 225 8.37 16.89 10.63
N TRP A 226 7.79 17.95 11.18
CA TRP A 226 7.13 19.02 10.42
C TRP A 226 8.09 19.89 9.58
N ASP A 227 9.40 19.78 9.77
CA ASP A 227 10.36 20.46 8.90
C ASP A 227 10.47 19.75 7.54
N ARG A 228 10.09 18.46 7.48
CA ARG A 228 10.10 17.64 6.27
C ARG A 228 8.72 17.18 5.80
N ALA A 229 7.68 17.38 6.58
CA ALA A 229 6.34 16.89 6.27
C ALA A 229 5.29 18.00 6.28
N ARG A 230 4.17 17.78 5.57
CA ARG A 230 2.95 18.57 5.68
C ARG A 230 1.72 17.70 5.54
N LEU A 231 0.60 18.13 6.13
CA LEU A 231 -0.70 17.48 6.06
C LEU A 231 -1.71 18.36 5.31
N ASP A 232 -2.35 17.78 4.29
CA ASP A 232 -3.42 18.36 3.50
C ASP A 232 -4.64 17.41 3.43
N THR A 233 -5.67 17.76 2.66
CA THR A 233 -6.81 16.86 2.39
C THR A 233 -6.88 16.49 0.93
N SER A 234 -7.32 15.24 0.65
CA SER A 234 -7.63 14.75 -0.69
C SER A 234 -8.84 13.82 -0.66
N PRO A 235 -9.50 13.57 -1.80
CA PRO A 235 -10.60 12.61 -1.87
C PRO A 235 -10.20 11.18 -1.48
N HIS A 236 -9.00 10.78 -1.86
CA HIS A 236 -8.35 9.52 -1.47
C HIS A 236 -7.04 9.87 -0.78
N PRO A 237 -6.86 9.53 0.51
CA PRO A 237 -5.61 9.74 1.22
C PRO A 237 -4.43 9.12 0.51
N PHE A 238 -3.29 9.77 0.58
CA PHE A 238 -2.02 9.30 0.04
C PHE A 238 -0.83 10.04 0.65
N SER A 239 0.34 9.43 0.61
CA SER A 239 1.62 10.06 0.92
C SER A 239 2.55 9.98 -0.27
N TYR A 240 3.07 11.12 -0.72
CA TYR A 240 4.07 11.21 -1.78
C TYR A 240 5.15 12.22 -1.45
N GLY A 241 6.35 11.95 -1.94
CA GLY A 241 7.47 12.85 -1.76
C GLY A 241 8.80 12.15 -1.80
N ASN A 242 9.68 12.53 -0.89
CA ASN A 242 11.00 11.94 -0.68
C ASN A 242 11.46 12.27 0.75
N ARG A 243 12.62 11.77 1.14
CA ARG A 243 13.14 11.96 2.49
C ARG A 243 13.23 13.42 2.99
N TYR A 244 13.18 14.41 2.12
CA TYR A 244 13.33 15.84 2.45
C TYR A 244 12.03 16.64 2.36
N ASP A 245 11.02 16.13 1.64
CA ASP A 245 9.74 16.82 1.40
C ASP A 245 8.62 15.77 1.24
N MET A 246 7.94 15.45 2.35
CA MET A 246 6.82 14.51 2.38
C MET A 246 5.47 15.22 2.42
N ARG A 247 4.56 14.78 1.55
CA ARG A 247 3.23 15.32 1.36
C ARG A 247 2.20 14.29 1.79
N ILE A 248 1.68 14.45 3.00
CA ILE A 248 0.67 13.58 3.61
C ILE A 248 -0.70 14.18 3.31
N THR A 249 -1.67 13.36 2.94
CA THR A 249 -3.06 13.78 2.82
C THR A 249 -3.97 12.88 3.63
N THR A 250 -5.12 13.41 4.06
CA THR A 250 -6.14 12.68 4.82
C THR A 250 -7.52 13.00 4.31
N ARG A 251 -8.53 12.27 4.78
CA ARG A 251 -9.95 12.49 4.49
C ARG A 251 -10.75 12.45 5.79
N PHE A 252 -11.80 13.25 5.85
CA PHE A 252 -12.66 13.34 7.04
C PHE A 252 -14.10 12.97 6.72
N HIS A 253 -14.68 12.17 7.60
CA HIS A 253 -16.12 11.89 7.65
C HIS A 253 -16.75 12.59 8.86
N ASP A 254 -18.02 12.96 8.74
CA ASP A 254 -18.72 13.69 9.82
C ASP A 254 -19.30 12.77 10.90
N HIS A 255 -19.33 11.46 10.66
CA HIS A 255 -19.90 10.48 11.58
C HIS A 255 -18.90 9.96 12.63
N SER A 256 -17.59 10.01 12.34
CA SER A 256 -16.54 9.56 13.27
C SER A 256 -15.26 10.39 13.09
N PRO A 257 -14.52 10.71 14.16
CA PRO A 257 -13.18 11.29 14.06
C PRO A 257 -12.09 10.22 13.92
N VAL A 258 -12.42 8.94 14.08
CA VAL A 258 -11.46 7.81 14.05
C VAL A 258 -10.92 7.64 12.64
N ASP A 259 -11.76 7.65 11.62
CA ASP A 259 -11.35 7.46 10.22
C ASP A 259 -10.27 8.45 9.77
N GLY A 260 -10.41 9.73 10.16
CA GLY A 260 -9.43 10.75 9.86
C GLY A 260 -8.12 10.58 10.63
N LEU A 261 -8.18 10.06 11.85
CA LEU A 261 -6.99 9.72 12.66
C LEU A 261 -6.25 8.52 12.08
N ASP A 262 -6.97 7.44 11.81
CA ASP A 262 -6.41 6.21 11.24
C ASP A 262 -5.76 6.50 9.89
N SER A 263 -6.46 7.21 9.00
CA SER A 263 -5.93 7.66 7.72
C SER A 263 -4.67 8.52 7.87
N SER A 264 -4.64 9.45 8.83
CA SER A 264 -3.48 10.32 9.06
C SER A 264 -2.28 9.52 9.58
N LEU A 265 -2.48 8.55 10.48
CA LEU A 265 -1.41 7.69 11.00
C LEU A 265 -0.92 6.67 9.96
N HIS A 266 -1.83 6.15 9.13
CA HIS A 266 -1.50 5.31 7.99
C HIS A 266 -0.55 6.04 7.03
N GLU A 267 -0.96 7.21 6.57
CA GLU A 267 -0.16 8.00 5.64
C GLU A 267 1.16 8.52 6.28
N TYR A 268 1.16 8.73 7.60
CA TYR A 268 2.39 9.01 8.32
C TYR A 268 3.35 7.82 8.32
N GLY A 269 2.85 6.60 8.42
CA GLY A 269 3.69 5.41 8.34
C GLY A 269 4.45 5.33 7.00
N HIS A 270 3.78 5.57 5.89
CA HIS A 270 4.40 5.71 4.57
C HIS A 270 5.44 6.84 4.55
N ALA A 271 5.08 8.01 5.10
CA ALA A 271 5.97 9.16 5.17
C ALA A 271 7.19 8.88 6.06
N SER A 272 7.03 8.18 7.17
CA SER A 272 8.11 7.79 8.07
C SER A 272 9.14 6.90 7.36
N TYR A 273 8.67 5.96 6.52
CA TYR A 273 9.55 5.13 5.71
C TYR A 273 10.41 5.97 4.75
N GLU A 274 9.77 6.80 3.93
CA GLU A 274 10.48 7.66 2.98
C GLU A 274 11.47 8.60 3.68
N MET A 275 11.09 9.19 4.82
CA MET A 275 11.97 10.07 5.60
C MET A 275 13.13 9.32 6.27
N GLY A 276 12.99 8.02 6.53
CA GLY A 276 14.00 7.15 7.14
C GLY A 276 14.98 6.50 6.17
N LEU A 277 14.76 6.61 4.85
CA LEU A 277 15.67 6.09 3.82
C LEU A 277 17.07 6.70 3.93
N ASP A 278 18.09 6.02 3.41
CA ASP A 278 19.47 6.48 3.48
C ASP A 278 19.70 7.78 2.69
N ALA A 279 20.21 8.81 3.37
CA ALA A 279 20.44 10.12 2.77
C ALA A 279 21.57 10.14 1.74
N ASP A 280 22.60 9.33 1.98
CA ASP A 280 23.79 9.31 1.15
C ASP A 280 23.52 8.61 -0.19
N GLU A 281 22.46 7.78 -0.24
CA GLU A 281 22.04 7.03 -1.42
C GLU A 281 20.98 7.74 -2.27
N PHE A 282 20.39 8.83 -1.77
CA PHE A 282 19.38 9.58 -2.52
C PHE A 282 20.01 10.35 -3.70
N PRO A 283 19.39 10.34 -4.91
CA PRO A 283 18.12 9.73 -5.33
C PRO A 283 18.27 8.35 -6.01
N GLY A 284 19.37 7.65 -5.79
CA GLY A 284 19.66 6.34 -6.38
C GLY A 284 18.77 5.22 -5.84
N PRO A 285 18.85 4.00 -6.42
CA PRO A 285 17.99 2.89 -6.03
C PRO A 285 18.08 2.51 -4.56
N LEU A 286 19.28 2.56 -3.96
CA LEU A 286 19.46 2.20 -2.54
C LEU A 286 18.86 3.24 -1.58
N GLY A 287 18.59 4.45 -2.06
CA GLY A 287 17.85 5.50 -1.34
C GLY A 287 16.36 5.55 -1.66
N GLN A 288 15.79 4.52 -2.27
CA GLN A 288 14.36 4.38 -2.57
C GLN A 288 13.73 3.26 -1.75
N SER A 289 12.44 3.40 -1.42
CA SER A 289 11.65 2.37 -0.75
C SER A 289 11.52 1.10 -1.61
N ARG A 290 11.37 -0.06 -0.94
CA ARG A 290 11.42 -1.36 -1.62
C ARG A 290 10.15 -1.62 -2.44
N SER A 291 9.19 -2.32 -1.94
CA SER A 291 8.00 -2.77 -2.66
C SER A 291 6.72 -2.23 -2.03
N HIS A 292 5.58 -2.51 -2.67
CA HIS A 292 4.28 -2.14 -2.14
C HIS A 292 4.06 -2.73 -0.73
N SER A 293 4.34 -4.03 -0.53
CA SER A 293 4.16 -4.68 0.78
C SER A 293 5.09 -4.13 1.86
N ILE A 294 6.36 -3.85 1.55
CA ILE A 294 7.28 -3.27 2.52
C ILE A 294 6.83 -1.85 2.90
N HIS A 295 6.38 -1.07 1.91
CA HIS A 295 5.85 0.28 2.13
C HIS A 295 4.57 0.26 2.97
N GLU A 296 3.66 -0.68 2.68
CA GLU A 296 2.42 -0.89 3.44
C GLU A 296 2.68 -1.41 4.86
N SER A 297 3.75 -2.16 5.09
CA SER A 297 4.09 -2.61 6.45
C SER A 297 4.36 -1.45 7.41
N GLN A 298 4.87 -0.34 6.91
CA GLN A 298 5.14 0.84 7.71
C GLN A 298 3.87 1.63 8.02
N SER A 299 2.96 1.76 7.04
CA SER A 299 1.65 2.37 7.26
C SER A 299 0.81 1.58 8.26
N ARG A 300 0.75 0.25 8.09
CA ARG A 300 0.01 -0.64 8.99
C ARG A 300 0.61 -0.69 10.38
N PHE A 301 1.93 -0.57 10.51
CA PHE A 301 2.55 -0.48 11.83
C PHE A 301 2.05 0.76 12.61
N TRP A 302 2.09 1.94 12.00
CA TRP A 302 1.66 3.16 12.67
C TRP A 302 0.15 3.26 12.85
N GLU A 303 -0.65 2.76 11.92
CA GLU A 303 -2.10 2.70 12.03
C GLU A 303 -2.54 1.65 13.06
N ASN A 304 -2.22 0.36 12.82
CA ASN A 304 -2.82 -0.76 13.54
C ASN A 304 -2.14 -1.06 14.86
N HIS A 305 -0.81 -0.92 14.92
CA HIS A 305 -0.06 -1.30 16.13
C HIS A 305 0.16 -0.12 17.07
N VAL A 306 0.26 1.12 16.55
CA VAL A 306 0.36 2.33 17.36
C VAL A 306 -1.01 2.99 17.52
N GLY A 307 -1.65 3.45 16.45
CA GLY A 307 -2.89 4.25 16.49
C GLY A 307 -4.10 3.52 17.04
N ARG A 308 -4.17 2.21 16.80
CA ARG A 308 -5.25 1.33 17.32
C ARG A 308 -4.86 0.58 18.60
N SER A 309 -3.76 0.95 19.27
CA SER A 309 -3.38 0.38 20.57
C SER A 309 -4.18 0.97 21.73
N GLU A 310 -4.37 0.20 22.80
CA GLU A 310 -5.02 0.72 24.02
C GLU A 310 -4.20 1.86 24.64
N ALA A 311 -2.87 1.75 24.62
CA ALA A 311 -1.96 2.77 25.11
C ALA A 311 -2.10 4.10 24.36
N PHE A 312 -2.29 4.08 23.06
CA PHE A 312 -2.56 5.31 22.29
C PHE A 312 -3.84 5.98 22.79
N TRP A 313 -4.93 5.25 22.92
CA TRP A 313 -6.20 5.78 23.40
C TRP A 313 -6.15 6.25 24.84
N GLU A 314 -5.42 5.59 25.74
CA GLU A 314 -5.17 6.05 27.11
C GLU A 314 -4.51 7.43 27.14
N GLN A 315 -3.58 7.70 26.24
CA GLN A 315 -2.81 8.94 26.20
C GLN A 315 -3.48 10.03 25.35
N PHE A 316 -4.03 9.66 24.19
CA PHE A 316 -4.49 10.62 23.18
C PHE A 316 -5.96 11.06 23.37
N LEU A 317 -6.80 10.26 24.03
CA LEU A 317 -8.23 10.57 24.22
C LEU A 317 -8.46 11.96 24.84
N THR A 318 -7.61 12.39 25.78
CA THR A 318 -7.74 13.72 26.39
C THR A 318 -7.55 14.87 25.39
N ILE A 319 -6.80 14.64 24.31
CA ILE A 319 -6.64 15.59 23.20
C ILE A 319 -7.92 15.60 22.35
N ILE A 320 -8.45 14.44 22.00
CA ILE A 320 -9.74 14.31 21.31
C ILE A 320 -10.87 15.03 22.05
N GLN A 321 -10.94 14.86 23.37
CA GLN A 321 -11.95 15.49 24.22
C GLN A 321 -11.82 17.03 24.29
N LYS A 322 -10.63 17.59 24.09
CA LYS A 322 -10.44 19.04 23.96
C LYS A 322 -11.01 19.56 22.65
N HIS A 323 -10.81 18.85 21.54
CA HIS A 323 -11.37 19.20 20.24
C HIS A 323 -12.90 18.97 20.20
N PHE A 324 -13.36 17.90 20.84
CA PHE A 324 -14.76 17.48 20.88
C PHE A 324 -15.26 17.29 22.32
N PRO A 325 -15.60 18.38 23.06
CA PRO A 325 -16.01 18.29 24.47
C PRO A 325 -17.21 17.38 24.75
N ARG A 326 -18.02 17.08 23.74
CA ARG A 326 -19.14 16.13 23.83
C ARG A 326 -18.70 14.68 24.03
N LEU A 327 -17.42 14.38 23.90
CA LEU A 327 -16.80 13.08 24.16
C LEU A 327 -16.22 12.96 25.60
N SER A 328 -16.46 13.96 26.46
CA SER A 328 -15.82 14.05 27.78
C SER A 328 -16.18 12.92 28.74
N ASP A 329 -17.22 12.14 28.47
CA ASP A 329 -17.65 10.96 29.24
C ASP A 329 -17.20 9.65 28.61
N VAL A 330 -16.56 9.66 27.45
CA VAL A 330 -15.97 8.47 26.81
C VAL A 330 -14.70 8.09 27.54
N THR A 331 -14.57 6.82 27.86
CA THR A 331 -13.36 6.24 28.48
C THR A 331 -12.36 5.79 27.41
N ALA A 332 -11.09 5.63 27.79
CA ALA A 332 -10.06 5.14 26.87
C ALA A 332 -10.39 3.74 26.35
N ARG A 333 -10.93 2.86 27.20
CA ARG A 333 -11.36 1.53 26.82
C ARG A 333 -12.48 1.54 25.78
N GLU A 334 -13.52 2.33 25.99
CA GLU A 334 -14.61 2.48 25.01
C GLU A 334 -14.13 3.06 23.68
N ALA A 335 -13.16 3.98 23.72
CA ALA A 335 -12.56 4.56 22.51
C ALA A 335 -11.69 3.53 21.76
N TYR A 336 -10.89 2.75 22.49
CA TYR A 336 -10.10 1.65 21.94
C TYR A 336 -10.98 0.58 21.27
N GLU A 337 -12.03 0.13 21.97
CA GLU A 337 -12.96 -0.85 21.43
C GLU A 337 -13.66 -0.34 20.16
N ALA A 338 -14.09 0.92 20.15
CA ALA A 338 -14.72 1.53 18.99
C ALA A 338 -13.79 1.72 17.78
N ALA A 339 -12.52 2.02 18.02
CA ALA A 339 -11.52 2.11 16.95
C ALA A 339 -11.14 0.75 16.34
N ASN A 340 -11.43 -0.33 17.07
CA ASN A 340 -11.16 -1.71 16.68
C ASN A 340 -12.43 -2.54 16.45
N GLN A 341 -13.56 -1.89 16.18
CA GLN A 341 -14.79 -2.63 15.90
C GLN A 341 -14.69 -3.41 14.58
N VAL A 342 -15.29 -4.58 14.54
CA VAL A 342 -15.54 -5.33 13.30
C VAL A 342 -16.93 -5.01 12.80
N TYR A 343 -17.05 -4.65 11.52
CA TYR A 343 -18.32 -4.24 10.93
C TYR A 343 -19.07 -5.46 10.38
N GLU A 344 -20.35 -5.64 10.79
CA GLU A 344 -21.18 -6.79 10.39
C GLU A 344 -21.51 -6.82 8.90
N ASP A 345 -21.65 -5.65 8.26
CA ASP A 345 -22.12 -5.44 6.89
C ASP A 345 -21.15 -4.62 6.05
N ASN A 346 -19.84 -4.81 6.29
CA ASN A 346 -18.80 -4.10 5.58
C ASN A 346 -18.57 -4.69 4.18
N LEU A 347 -19.25 -4.14 3.19
CA LEU A 347 -19.15 -4.54 1.78
C LEU A 347 -17.94 -3.90 1.08
N THR A 348 -17.48 -2.74 1.55
CA THR A 348 -16.49 -1.91 0.84
C THR A 348 -15.10 -2.07 1.43
N ARG A 349 -14.15 -2.56 0.63
CA ARG A 349 -12.76 -2.79 1.05
C ARG A 349 -12.10 -1.57 1.71
N VAL A 350 -12.27 -0.39 1.14
CA VAL A 350 -11.61 0.84 1.63
C VAL A 350 -12.14 1.32 2.98
N GLU A 351 -13.26 0.77 3.45
CA GLU A 351 -13.88 1.04 4.74
C GLU A 351 -13.80 -0.17 5.68
N ALA A 352 -13.10 -1.24 5.25
CA ALA A 352 -12.99 -2.48 5.98
C ALA A 352 -12.16 -2.32 7.28
N ASP A 353 -12.60 -3.02 8.32
CA ASP A 353 -11.87 -3.13 9.58
C ASP A 353 -10.63 -4.04 9.47
N GLU A 354 -9.82 -4.08 10.52
CA GLU A 354 -8.54 -4.81 10.54
C GLU A 354 -8.69 -6.33 10.31
N VAL A 355 -9.86 -6.92 10.62
CA VAL A 355 -10.09 -8.36 10.44
C VAL A 355 -10.62 -8.66 9.05
N THR A 356 -11.69 -7.98 8.63
CA THR A 356 -12.37 -8.28 7.35
C THR A 356 -11.56 -7.81 6.15
N TYR A 357 -10.70 -6.81 6.29
CA TYR A 357 -9.87 -6.26 5.20
C TYR A 357 -9.10 -7.33 4.42
N HIS A 358 -8.53 -8.30 5.11
CA HIS A 358 -7.71 -9.34 4.46
C HIS A 358 -8.54 -10.30 3.60
N LEU A 359 -9.79 -10.56 3.97
CA LEU A 359 -10.68 -11.37 3.13
C LEU A 359 -11.09 -10.64 1.86
N HIS A 360 -11.25 -9.32 1.92
CA HIS A 360 -11.41 -8.52 0.71
C HIS A 360 -10.20 -8.65 -0.23
N ILE A 361 -8.99 -8.74 0.32
CA ILE A 361 -7.77 -8.93 -0.48
C ILE A 361 -7.71 -10.34 -1.06
N VAL A 362 -8.02 -11.37 -0.27
CA VAL A 362 -8.08 -12.77 -0.76
C VAL A 362 -9.01 -12.91 -1.95
N ILE A 363 -10.23 -12.35 -1.86
CA ILE A 363 -11.24 -12.41 -2.93
C ILE A 363 -10.67 -11.79 -4.23
N ARG A 364 -10.06 -10.63 -4.13
CA ARG A 364 -9.48 -9.94 -5.30
C ARG A 364 -8.31 -10.70 -5.91
N PHE A 365 -7.44 -11.23 -5.08
CA PHE A 365 -6.31 -12.04 -5.54
C PHE A 365 -6.77 -13.30 -6.29
N GLU A 366 -7.73 -14.03 -5.75
CA GLU A 366 -8.26 -15.24 -6.37
C GLU A 366 -8.95 -14.92 -7.72
N ILE A 367 -9.77 -13.87 -7.77
CA ILE A 367 -10.49 -13.46 -8.98
C ILE A 367 -9.53 -12.89 -10.04
N GLU A 368 -8.61 -11.99 -9.66
CA GLU A 368 -7.63 -11.42 -10.61
C GLU A 368 -6.75 -12.49 -11.24
N ARG A 369 -6.27 -13.43 -10.43
CA ARG A 369 -5.44 -14.53 -10.91
C ARG A 369 -6.21 -15.42 -11.89
N ALA A 370 -7.44 -15.79 -11.55
CA ALA A 370 -8.29 -16.60 -12.42
C ALA A 370 -8.61 -15.88 -13.73
N LEU A 371 -8.94 -14.58 -13.67
CA LEU A 371 -9.19 -13.75 -14.86
C LEU A 371 -7.95 -13.67 -15.74
N LEU A 372 -6.80 -13.28 -15.18
CA LEU A 372 -5.59 -13.03 -15.97
C LEU A 372 -5.01 -14.34 -16.56
N ASN A 373 -5.16 -15.46 -15.85
CA ASN A 373 -4.74 -16.77 -16.34
C ASN A 373 -5.77 -17.44 -17.27
N GLY A 374 -6.95 -16.82 -17.50
CA GLY A 374 -7.99 -17.32 -18.39
C GLY A 374 -8.76 -18.52 -17.83
N GLU A 375 -8.87 -18.60 -16.51
CA GLU A 375 -9.64 -19.61 -15.78
C GLU A 375 -11.06 -19.14 -15.41
N LEU A 376 -11.32 -17.83 -15.53
CA LEU A 376 -12.60 -17.18 -15.28
C LEU A 376 -12.90 -16.22 -16.44
N GLU A 377 -14.13 -16.30 -16.96
CA GLU A 377 -14.61 -15.35 -17.99
C GLU A 377 -15.13 -14.05 -17.33
N VAL A 378 -14.99 -12.93 -18.01
CA VAL A 378 -15.35 -11.60 -17.46
C VAL A 378 -16.81 -11.50 -17.07
N GLU A 379 -17.71 -12.11 -17.86
CA GLU A 379 -19.15 -12.13 -17.61
C GLU A 379 -19.55 -12.88 -16.35
N GLU A 380 -18.68 -13.77 -15.83
CA GLU A 380 -18.93 -14.53 -14.61
C GLU A 380 -18.54 -13.77 -13.34
N VAL A 381 -17.79 -12.67 -13.47
CA VAL A 381 -17.22 -11.89 -12.35
C VAL A 381 -18.26 -11.47 -11.32
N PRO A 382 -19.44 -10.90 -11.66
CA PRO A 382 -20.39 -10.47 -10.64
C PRO A 382 -20.91 -11.63 -9.76
N GLU A 383 -21.18 -12.79 -10.38
CA GLU A 383 -21.67 -13.97 -9.65
C GLU A 383 -20.56 -14.56 -8.77
N VAL A 384 -19.37 -14.80 -9.32
CA VAL A 384 -18.22 -15.34 -8.58
C VAL A 384 -17.82 -14.41 -7.42
N TRP A 385 -17.83 -13.10 -7.65
CA TRP A 385 -17.60 -12.10 -6.62
C TRP A 385 -18.59 -12.24 -5.47
N ASN A 386 -19.89 -12.22 -5.79
CA ASN A 386 -20.94 -12.29 -4.80
C ASN A 386 -20.92 -13.61 -4.01
N ASP A 387 -20.69 -14.75 -4.67
CA ASP A 387 -20.58 -16.05 -4.05
C ASP A 387 -19.37 -16.14 -3.10
N THR A 388 -18.24 -15.57 -3.51
CA THR A 388 -17.02 -15.55 -2.69
C THR A 388 -17.17 -14.63 -1.48
N TYR A 389 -17.85 -13.47 -1.63
CA TYR A 389 -18.20 -12.59 -0.51
C TYR A 389 -19.10 -13.30 0.51
N GLU A 390 -20.12 -13.99 0.05
CA GLU A 390 -21.00 -14.78 0.93
C GLU A 390 -20.24 -15.88 1.65
N GLN A 391 -19.33 -16.55 0.94
CA GLN A 391 -18.52 -17.64 1.51
C GLN A 391 -17.51 -17.16 2.57
N TYR A 392 -16.80 -16.05 2.35
CA TYR A 392 -15.69 -15.61 3.21
C TYR A 392 -16.13 -14.56 4.22
N LEU A 393 -16.98 -13.64 3.81
CA LEU A 393 -17.45 -12.53 4.65
C LEU A 393 -18.86 -12.76 5.20
N GLY A 394 -19.58 -13.82 4.78
CA GLY A 394 -20.95 -14.11 5.21
C GLY A 394 -21.98 -13.04 4.82
N ILE A 395 -21.62 -12.15 3.88
CA ILE A 395 -22.47 -11.08 3.34
C ILE A 395 -22.46 -11.14 1.82
N ARG A 396 -23.56 -10.72 1.19
CA ARG A 396 -23.67 -10.73 -0.27
C ARG A 396 -24.00 -9.32 -0.76
N PRO A 397 -23.20 -8.72 -1.67
CA PRO A 397 -23.54 -7.45 -2.28
C PRO A 397 -24.90 -7.47 -2.96
N GLU A 398 -25.70 -6.41 -2.81
CA GLU A 398 -27.02 -6.30 -3.44
C GLU A 398 -26.95 -5.80 -4.89
N ASN A 399 -25.82 -5.18 -5.26
CA ASN A 399 -25.60 -4.54 -6.54
C ASN A 399 -24.11 -4.56 -6.92
N ASP A 400 -23.80 -4.28 -8.20
CA ASP A 400 -22.44 -4.34 -8.72
C ASP A 400 -21.55 -3.21 -8.19
N SER A 401 -22.12 -2.06 -7.85
CA SER A 401 -21.39 -0.90 -7.32
C SER A 401 -20.80 -1.16 -5.94
N GLU A 402 -21.51 -1.91 -5.10
CA GLU A 402 -21.02 -2.41 -3.81
C GLU A 402 -20.24 -3.73 -3.97
N GLY A 403 -20.40 -4.40 -5.10
CA GLY A 403 -19.71 -5.62 -5.48
C GLY A 403 -18.45 -5.38 -6.29
N CYS A 404 -18.39 -5.97 -7.48
CA CYS A 404 -17.20 -6.03 -8.33
C CYS A 404 -16.75 -4.67 -8.93
N LEU A 405 -17.60 -3.64 -8.91
CA LEU A 405 -17.28 -2.29 -9.37
C LEU A 405 -16.74 -1.37 -8.27
N GLN A 406 -16.56 -1.85 -7.03
CA GLN A 406 -16.18 -0.97 -5.93
C GLN A 406 -14.78 -0.35 -6.06
N ASP A 407 -13.82 -1.06 -6.66
CA ASP A 407 -12.43 -0.64 -6.80
C ASP A 407 -12.08 -0.11 -8.19
N ILE A 408 -11.31 0.97 -8.25
CA ILE A 408 -10.81 1.56 -9.49
C ILE A 408 -9.70 0.74 -10.18
N HIS A 409 -9.05 -0.18 -9.48
CA HIS A 409 -7.79 -0.82 -9.89
C HIS A 409 -7.84 -1.41 -11.29
N TRP A 410 -8.86 -2.17 -11.60
CA TRP A 410 -8.98 -2.80 -12.92
C TRP A 410 -9.12 -1.78 -14.05
N SER A 411 -9.91 -0.73 -13.86
CA SER A 411 -10.14 0.29 -14.88
C SER A 411 -8.90 1.10 -15.24
N ILE A 412 -7.94 1.20 -14.31
CA ILE A 412 -6.64 1.85 -14.52
C ILE A 412 -5.51 0.85 -14.81
N GLY A 413 -5.85 -0.40 -15.13
CA GLY A 413 -4.89 -1.45 -15.50
C GLY A 413 -3.98 -1.94 -14.39
N ARG A 414 -4.32 -1.68 -13.12
CA ARG A 414 -3.59 -2.17 -11.95
C ARG A 414 -4.07 -3.57 -11.57
N ILE A 415 -3.41 -4.59 -12.08
CA ILE A 415 -3.68 -6.01 -11.82
C ILE A 415 -2.47 -6.61 -11.14
N GLY A 416 -2.67 -7.47 -10.14
CA GLY A 416 -1.60 -8.09 -9.37
C GLY A 416 -1.02 -7.21 -8.26
N THR A 417 -1.80 -6.24 -7.73
CA THR A 417 -1.34 -5.34 -6.66
C THR A 417 -1.93 -5.67 -5.28
N PHE A 418 -3.11 -6.30 -5.20
CA PHE A 418 -3.87 -6.40 -3.96
C PHE A 418 -3.17 -7.20 -2.84
N GLN A 419 -2.45 -8.26 -3.16
CA GLN A 419 -1.74 -9.07 -2.15
C GLN A 419 -0.76 -8.24 -1.31
N GLY A 420 -0.15 -7.20 -1.88
CA GLY A 420 0.79 -6.33 -1.18
C GLY A 420 0.24 -5.73 0.11
N TYR A 421 -1.05 -5.40 0.15
CA TYR A 421 -1.71 -4.91 1.35
C TYR A 421 -1.68 -5.90 2.52
N SER A 422 -2.01 -7.18 2.24
CA SER A 422 -1.99 -8.22 3.28
C SER A 422 -0.58 -8.65 3.66
N LEU A 423 0.32 -8.77 2.68
CA LEU A 423 1.73 -9.06 2.93
C LEU A 423 2.36 -7.99 3.83
N GLY A 424 2.07 -6.71 3.57
CA GLY A 424 2.54 -5.60 4.39
C GLY A 424 2.00 -5.65 5.81
N THR A 425 0.71 -5.93 5.99
CA THR A 425 0.11 -6.06 7.33
C THR A 425 0.71 -7.23 8.11
N VAL A 426 0.94 -8.37 7.48
CA VAL A 426 1.61 -9.52 8.10
C VAL A 426 3.03 -9.15 8.51
N PHE A 427 3.78 -8.46 7.65
CA PHE A 427 5.13 -8.03 7.99
C PHE A 427 5.15 -6.99 9.12
N SER A 428 4.17 -6.08 9.20
CA SER A 428 4.08 -5.12 10.30
C SER A 428 3.93 -5.80 11.68
N ALA A 429 3.18 -6.91 11.74
CA ALA A 429 3.05 -7.69 12.98
C ALA A 429 4.35 -8.42 13.35
N GLN A 430 5.07 -8.96 12.36
CA GLN A 430 6.39 -9.54 12.57
C GLN A 430 7.39 -8.48 13.07
N LEU A 431 7.37 -7.27 12.51
CA LEU A 431 8.19 -6.15 12.98
C LEU A 431 7.87 -5.77 14.43
N GLN A 432 6.59 -5.73 14.82
CA GLN A 432 6.21 -5.48 16.23
C GLN A 432 6.82 -6.52 17.16
N HIS A 433 6.70 -7.80 16.84
CA HIS A 433 7.24 -8.89 17.65
C HIS A 433 8.75 -8.71 17.92
N TYR A 434 9.55 -8.48 16.86
CA TYR A 434 11.00 -8.33 17.00
C TYR A 434 11.41 -7.01 17.65
N LEU A 435 10.63 -5.95 17.46
CA LEU A 435 10.82 -4.70 18.20
C LEU A 435 10.65 -4.93 19.71
N GLU A 436 9.62 -5.65 20.12
CA GLU A 436 9.36 -5.97 21.55
C GLU A 436 10.46 -6.87 22.14
N GLU A 437 10.99 -7.82 21.35
CA GLU A 437 12.15 -8.63 21.78
C GLU A 437 13.41 -7.78 21.95
N ASP A 438 13.74 -6.91 20.99
CA ASP A 438 14.95 -6.08 21.04
C ASP A 438 14.92 -5.06 22.18
N PHE A 439 13.73 -4.53 22.53
CA PHE A 439 13.57 -3.59 23.66
C PHE A 439 13.32 -4.24 25.01
N ASP A 440 13.09 -5.56 25.08
CA ASP A 440 12.65 -6.29 26.29
C ASP A 440 11.43 -5.59 26.95
N THR A 441 10.51 -5.06 26.13
CA THR A 441 9.30 -4.37 26.58
C THR A 441 8.23 -4.36 25.47
N SER A 442 6.96 -4.26 25.85
CA SER A 442 5.87 -4.21 24.87
C SER A 442 5.81 -2.88 24.13
N LEU A 443 5.29 -2.90 22.88
CA LEU A 443 4.99 -1.69 22.12
C LEU A 443 4.02 -0.77 22.87
N GLU A 444 3.03 -1.34 23.54
CA GLU A 444 2.11 -0.61 24.44
C GLU A 444 2.85 0.24 25.48
N GLU A 445 3.90 -0.32 26.09
CA GLU A 445 4.69 0.41 27.09
C GLU A 445 5.57 1.50 26.46
N LEU A 446 6.09 1.27 25.23
CA LEU A 446 6.80 2.29 24.47
C LEU A 446 5.87 3.48 24.13
N VAL A 447 4.65 3.19 23.69
CA VAL A 447 3.62 4.21 23.39
C VAL A 447 3.21 4.98 24.64
N ARG A 448 2.95 4.30 25.79
CA ARG A 448 2.63 4.95 27.07
C ARG A 448 3.70 5.92 27.54
N ASN A 449 4.96 5.60 27.26
CA ASN A 449 6.11 6.41 27.63
C ASN A 449 6.57 7.38 26.54
N HIS A 450 5.81 7.56 25.47
CA HIS A 450 6.11 8.46 24.35
C HIS A 450 7.49 8.22 23.69
N ARG A 451 7.95 6.96 23.65
CA ARG A 451 9.25 6.57 23.06
C ARG A 451 9.16 6.39 21.54
N PHE A 452 8.46 7.27 20.85
CA PHE A 452 8.23 7.17 19.40
C PHE A 452 9.50 7.39 18.57
N ASP A 453 10.44 8.19 19.04
CA ASP A 453 11.76 8.36 18.43
C ASP A 453 12.54 7.04 18.41
N GLU A 454 12.51 6.28 19.50
CA GLU A 454 13.17 4.98 19.58
C GLU A 454 12.52 3.94 18.65
N ILE A 455 11.19 3.97 18.52
CA ILE A 455 10.46 3.13 17.54
C ILE A 455 10.91 3.47 16.12
N ARG A 456 10.97 4.78 15.76
CA ARG A 456 11.44 5.20 14.43
C ARG A 456 12.88 4.81 14.17
N GLU A 457 13.78 5.07 15.13
CA GLU A 457 15.20 4.72 15.00
C GLU A 457 15.38 3.22 14.78
N TRP A 458 14.60 2.37 15.47
CA TRP A 458 14.60 0.93 15.26
C TRP A 458 14.13 0.56 13.85
N MET A 459 13.02 1.17 13.36
CA MET A 459 12.53 0.96 12.00
C MET A 459 13.54 1.44 10.95
N GLU A 460 14.17 2.59 11.17
CA GLU A 460 15.23 3.10 10.30
C GLU A 460 16.40 2.11 10.22
N GLU A 461 16.83 1.55 11.34
CA GLU A 461 17.93 0.60 11.37
C GLU A 461 17.58 -0.74 10.76
N ARG A 462 16.37 -1.27 11.00
CA ARG A 462 15.97 -2.61 10.59
C ARG A 462 15.39 -2.69 9.18
N VAL A 463 14.74 -1.60 8.70
CA VAL A 463 14.03 -1.60 7.42
C VAL A 463 14.47 -0.45 6.52
N HIS A 464 14.32 0.81 6.98
CA HIS A 464 14.35 1.96 6.09
C HIS A 464 15.72 2.15 5.42
N ARG A 465 16.82 2.06 6.19
CA ARG A 465 18.21 2.26 5.68
C ARG A 465 18.61 1.29 4.56
N HIS A 466 17.87 0.18 4.44
CA HIS A 466 18.20 -0.81 3.42
C HIS A 466 17.74 -0.39 2.02
N GLY A 467 16.69 0.44 1.90
CA GLY A 467 16.17 0.82 0.59
C GLY A 467 15.92 -0.42 -0.27
N LYS A 468 16.46 -0.42 -1.50
CA LYS A 468 16.39 -1.57 -2.41
C LYS A 468 17.64 -2.49 -2.36
N ARG A 469 18.39 -2.52 -1.24
CA ARG A 469 19.57 -3.40 -1.11
C ARG A 469 19.21 -4.88 -1.19
N TYR A 470 18.13 -5.28 -0.53
CA TYR A 470 17.65 -6.66 -0.54
C TYR A 470 16.50 -6.87 -1.53
N PRO A 471 16.36 -8.07 -2.13
CA PRO A 471 15.09 -8.51 -2.72
C PRO A 471 13.93 -8.39 -1.72
N THR A 472 12.69 -8.26 -2.22
CA THR A 472 11.53 -8.07 -1.33
C THR A 472 11.31 -9.23 -0.38
N ASP A 473 11.51 -10.47 -0.84
CA ASP A 473 11.34 -11.69 -0.03
C ASP A 473 12.48 -11.91 0.99
N GLU A 474 13.65 -11.29 0.78
CA GLU A 474 14.79 -11.37 1.69
C GLU A 474 14.81 -10.26 2.75
N LEU A 475 14.16 -9.12 2.49
CA LEU A 475 14.17 -8.00 3.45
C LEU A 475 13.55 -8.35 4.81
N PRO A 476 12.45 -9.12 4.93
CA PRO A 476 11.95 -9.57 6.22
C PRO A 476 12.99 -10.36 7.02
N GLU A 477 13.71 -11.28 6.37
CA GLU A 477 14.79 -12.05 7.03
C GLU A 477 15.98 -11.16 7.43
N ALA A 478 16.35 -10.20 6.58
CA ALA A 478 17.39 -9.22 6.92
C ALA A 478 17.01 -8.32 8.11
N ALA A 479 15.75 -7.92 8.19
CA ALA A 479 15.23 -7.04 9.25
C ALA A 479 15.04 -7.76 10.60
N THR A 480 14.58 -9.03 10.57
CA THR A 480 14.10 -9.75 11.76
C THR A 480 14.86 -11.05 12.04
N GLY A 481 15.63 -11.57 11.10
CA GLY A 481 16.26 -12.88 11.20
C GLY A 481 15.37 -14.05 10.79
N GLU A 482 14.14 -13.79 10.35
CA GLU A 482 13.14 -14.77 9.94
C GLU A 482 12.43 -14.35 8.66
N ARG A 483 12.11 -15.30 7.79
CA ARG A 483 11.28 -15.07 6.60
C ARG A 483 9.86 -14.69 6.98
N LEU A 484 9.14 -14.06 6.06
CA LEU A 484 7.76 -13.62 6.27
C LEU A 484 6.85 -14.78 6.72
N THR A 485 6.24 -14.64 7.92
CA THR A 485 5.30 -15.57 8.53
C THR A 485 4.03 -14.88 8.98
N THR A 486 2.90 -15.60 8.93
CA THR A 486 1.59 -15.12 9.38
C THR A 486 1.36 -15.29 10.88
N GLU A 487 2.21 -16.06 11.58
CA GLU A 487 1.98 -16.46 12.98
C GLU A 487 1.76 -15.26 13.90
N TYR A 488 2.63 -14.25 13.83
CA TYR A 488 2.55 -13.07 14.72
C TYR A 488 1.29 -12.23 14.48
N PHE A 489 0.85 -12.14 13.22
CA PHE A 489 -0.39 -11.44 12.89
C PHE A 489 -1.61 -12.19 13.41
N VAL A 490 -1.67 -13.50 13.16
CA VAL A 490 -2.81 -14.35 13.57
C VAL A 490 -2.93 -14.37 15.09
N ASP A 491 -1.83 -14.66 15.80
CA ASP A 491 -1.80 -14.68 17.26
C ASP A 491 -2.28 -13.33 17.87
N ARG A 492 -1.80 -12.23 17.30
CA ARG A 492 -2.19 -10.88 17.75
C ARG A 492 -3.67 -10.60 17.52
N ILE A 493 -4.18 -10.91 16.33
CA ILE A 493 -5.57 -10.65 15.97
C ILE A 493 -6.52 -11.51 16.83
N GLU A 494 -6.26 -12.79 17.00
CA GLU A 494 -7.05 -13.67 17.86
C GLU A 494 -7.09 -13.17 19.30
N GLN A 495 -5.95 -12.82 19.89
CA GLN A 495 -5.88 -12.28 21.24
C GLN A 495 -6.61 -10.95 21.40
N LYS A 496 -6.41 -10.02 20.48
CA LYS A 496 -7.04 -8.68 20.52
C LYS A 496 -8.54 -8.77 20.44
N TYR A 497 -9.06 -9.53 19.49
CA TYR A 497 -10.50 -9.60 19.26
C TYR A 497 -11.21 -10.53 20.26
N ALA A 498 -10.51 -11.54 20.81
CA ALA A 498 -11.02 -12.27 21.96
C ALA A 498 -11.20 -11.38 23.19
N ASP A 499 -10.27 -10.45 23.44
CA ASP A 499 -10.39 -9.48 24.54
C ASP A 499 -11.53 -8.47 24.32
N ILE A 500 -11.69 -7.95 23.08
CA ILE A 500 -12.72 -6.96 22.75
C ILE A 500 -14.13 -7.57 22.77
N TYR A 501 -14.30 -8.76 22.17
CA TYR A 501 -15.61 -9.38 21.97
C TYR A 501 -15.95 -10.45 23.01
N GLY A 502 -15.00 -10.80 23.90
CA GLY A 502 -15.21 -11.78 24.98
C GLY A 502 -15.34 -13.22 24.46
N LEU A 503 -14.58 -13.59 23.44
CA LEU A 503 -14.56 -14.90 22.78
C LEU A 503 -13.85 -15.96 23.63
#